data_cdc0aa137117e4fc5a9d346261489e9a
#
_entry.id   cdc0aa137117e4fc5a9d346261489e9a
#
_cell.length_a   1.000
_cell.length_b   1.000
_cell.length_c   1.000
_cell.angle_alpha   90.00
_cell.angle_beta   90.00
_cell.angle_gamma   90.00
#
_symmetry.space_group_name_H-M   'P 1'
#
loop_
_entity.id
_entity.type
_entity.pdbx_description
1 polymer ?
#
loop_
_entity_poly.entity_id
_entity_poly.type
_entity_poly.pdbx_seq_one_letter_code
_entity_poly.pdbx_strand_id
1 'polypeptide(L)'
;MISEIVVACMAVFMVIGAADKALFNNRFGYGEEFERGLSAMGPLAMCLVGVMCAAPAIGRAAAPALGPLFTAIGSDPSVAAGMIFGIDSGGLTLSIALAATHEAAMLSGLGLAASMGCVITYALPVSLSMCAPRSRPAVAKGLAAGIAAAPVSLFGVAAVSGYSLSGAFITGIPAFLIGGLMAFLLITRQDAAVRGCVLFGKLMMAAFVLFLAAAAIEHWFALTLIPGMDPIGKQLEIVGEMAVMLSGAFPMVKFA
;
A
#
# COMPACT_ATOMS: atom_id res chain seq x y z
N MET A 1 7.16 -10.00 -20.67
CA MET A 1 8.14 -11.10 -20.70
C MET A 1 8.63 -11.55 -19.32
N ILE A 2 9.31 -10.73 -18.50
CA ILE A 2 9.74 -11.13 -17.15
C ILE A 2 8.55 -11.41 -16.24
N SER A 3 7.51 -10.56 -16.24
CA SER A 3 6.29 -10.74 -15.46
C SER A 3 5.55 -12.03 -15.81
N GLU A 4 5.45 -12.38 -17.08
CA GLU A 4 4.79 -13.60 -17.54
C GLU A 4 5.55 -14.85 -17.06
N ILE A 5 6.89 -14.82 -17.07
CA ILE A 5 7.71 -15.92 -16.53
C ILE A 5 7.47 -16.08 -15.04
N VAL A 6 7.43 -14.98 -14.28
CA VAL A 6 7.18 -15.03 -12.83
C VAL A 6 5.79 -15.61 -12.55
N VAL A 7 4.76 -15.14 -13.26
CA VAL A 7 3.38 -15.67 -13.11
C VAL A 7 3.31 -17.14 -13.49
N ALA A 8 3.98 -17.57 -14.57
CA ALA A 8 4.04 -18.96 -14.95
C ALA A 8 4.73 -19.84 -13.87
N CYS A 9 5.83 -19.35 -13.29
CA CYS A 9 6.49 -20.03 -12.17
C CYS A 9 5.55 -20.14 -10.95
N MET A 10 4.87 -19.06 -10.58
CA MET A 10 3.89 -19.10 -9.50
C MET A 10 2.77 -20.10 -9.76
N ALA A 11 2.25 -20.18 -11.00
CA ALA A 11 1.23 -21.15 -11.37
C ALA A 11 1.71 -22.58 -11.23
N VAL A 12 2.96 -22.89 -11.64
CA VAL A 12 3.55 -24.21 -11.46
C VAL A 12 3.67 -24.58 -9.98
N PHE A 13 4.19 -23.67 -9.15
CA PHE A 13 4.31 -23.90 -7.71
C PHE A 13 2.96 -23.96 -6.98
N MET A 14 1.96 -23.26 -7.47
CA MET A 14 0.58 -23.40 -6.99
C MET A 14 0.06 -24.83 -7.23
N VAL A 15 0.26 -25.38 -8.43
CA VAL A 15 -0.14 -26.76 -8.74
C VAL A 15 0.62 -27.78 -7.88
N ILE A 16 1.93 -27.58 -7.68
CA ILE A 16 2.75 -28.42 -6.80
C ILE A 16 2.22 -28.37 -5.36
N GLY A 17 1.96 -27.17 -4.82
CA GLY A 17 1.41 -27.01 -3.48
C GLY A 17 0.03 -27.65 -3.31
N ALA A 18 -0.86 -27.43 -4.28
CA ALA A 18 -2.19 -28.03 -4.29
C ALA A 18 -2.13 -29.57 -4.37
N ALA A 19 -1.25 -30.13 -5.22
CA ALA A 19 -1.04 -31.56 -5.33
C ALA A 19 -0.46 -32.18 -4.04
N ASP A 20 0.53 -31.51 -3.42
CA ASP A 20 1.09 -31.94 -2.14
C ASP A 20 0.01 -31.96 -1.05
N LYS A 21 -0.85 -30.96 -0.99
CA LYS A 21 -1.96 -30.91 -0.04
C LYS A 21 -3.01 -31.99 -0.31
N ALA A 22 -3.43 -32.15 -1.57
CA ALA A 22 -4.58 -32.99 -1.93
C ALA A 22 -4.22 -34.48 -2.05
N LEU A 23 -3.04 -34.80 -2.60
CA LEU A 23 -2.65 -36.17 -2.95
C LEU A 23 -1.61 -36.77 -2.01
N PHE A 24 -0.71 -35.95 -1.47
CA PHE A 24 0.43 -36.42 -0.67
C PHE A 24 0.31 -36.05 0.82
N ASN A 25 -0.85 -35.56 1.24
CA ASN A 25 -1.13 -35.20 2.64
C ASN A 25 -0.03 -34.31 3.26
N ASN A 26 0.42 -33.33 2.49
CA ASN A 26 1.45 -32.36 2.87
C ASN A 26 2.82 -32.96 3.19
N ARG A 27 3.20 -34.04 2.53
CA ARG A 27 4.45 -34.79 2.78
C ARG A 27 5.69 -33.94 2.49
N PHE A 28 5.64 -33.06 1.49
CA PHE A 28 6.74 -32.20 1.07
C PHE A 28 6.68 -30.80 1.71
N GLY A 29 5.57 -30.49 2.38
CA GLY A 29 5.35 -29.21 3.06
C GLY A 29 5.01 -28.04 2.13
N TYR A 30 4.87 -28.26 0.82
CA TYR A 30 4.43 -27.25 -0.13
C TYR A 30 2.93 -26.97 0.01
N GLY A 31 2.14 -27.96 0.43
CA GLY A 31 0.73 -27.83 0.70
C GLY A 31 0.42 -26.87 1.86
N GLU A 32 1.28 -26.85 2.89
CA GLU A 32 1.16 -25.88 3.98
C GLU A 32 1.43 -24.45 3.50
N GLU A 33 2.43 -24.26 2.66
CA GLU A 33 2.73 -22.94 2.10
C GLU A 33 1.63 -22.47 1.11
N PHE A 34 1.06 -23.38 0.33
CA PHE A 34 -0.11 -23.09 -0.50
C PHE A 34 -1.30 -22.60 0.34
N GLU A 35 -1.59 -23.28 1.45
CA GLU A 35 -2.66 -22.89 2.37
C GLU A 35 -2.38 -21.56 3.09
N ARG A 36 -1.11 -21.32 3.46
CA ARG A 36 -0.65 -20.05 4.00
C ARG A 36 -0.86 -18.89 3.02
N GLY A 37 -0.54 -19.11 1.74
CA GLY A 37 -0.77 -18.11 0.68
C GLY A 37 -2.24 -17.71 0.59
N LEU A 38 -3.15 -18.69 0.59
CA LEU A 38 -4.59 -18.43 0.61
C LEU A 38 -5.04 -17.74 1.90
N SER A 39 -4.53 -18.17 3.04
CA SER A 39 -4.91 -17.63 4.35
C SER A 39 -4.44 -16.18 4.55
N ALA A 40 -3.36 -15.77 3.88
CA ALA A 40 -2.86 -14.39 3.91
C ALA A 40 -3.85 -13.37 3.31
N MET A 41 -4.80 -13.84 2.49
CA MET A 41 -5.76 -12.97 1.81
C MET A 41 -6.77 -12.32 2.75
N GLY A 42 -7.17 -12.96 3.84
CA GLY A 42 -8.15 -12.40 4.77
C GLY A 42 -7.74 -11.01 5.31
N PRO A 43 -6.58 -10.89 5.94
CA PRO A 43 -6.04 -9.60 6.39
C PRO A 43 -5.81 -8.59 5.27
N LEU A 44 -5.32 -9.04 4.11
CA LEU A 44 -5.09 -8.17 2.95
C LEU A 44 -6.40 -7.65 2.37
N ALA A 45 -7.41 -8.51 2.21
CA ALA A 45 -8.72 -8.11 1.70
C ALA A 45 -9.39 -7.05 2.59
N MET A 46 -9.26 -7.16 3.92
CA MET A 46 -9.80 -6.17 4.85
C MET A 46 -9.23 -4.76 4.61
N CYS A 47 -7.94 -4.68 4.28
CA CYS A 47 -7.31 -3.39 4.00
C CYS A 47 -7.59 -2.93 2.57
N LEU A 48 -7.34 -3.79 1.58
CA LEU A 48 -7.36 -3.43 0.17
C LEU A 48 -8.76 -3.08 -0.33
N VAL A 49 -9.73 -3.97 -0.11
CA VAL A 49 -11.09 -3.78 -0.65
C VAL A 49 -11.72 -2.51 -0.11
N GLY A 50 -11.61 -2.28 1.21
CA GLY A 50 -12.20 -1.11 1.84
C GLY A 50 -11.67 0.20 1.29
N VAL A 51 -10.34 0.34 1.21
CA VAL A 51 -9.74 1.59 0.72
C VAL A 51 -9.93 1.75 -0.79
N MET A 52 -9.82 0.69 -1.57
CA MET A 52 -10.01 0.78 -3.03
C MET A 52 -11.44 1.18 -3.40
N CYS A 53 -12.45 0.66 -2.70
CA CYS A 53 -13.83 1.12 -2.87
C CYS A 53 -14.00 2.60 -2.48
N ALA A 54 -13.39 3.02 -1.37
CA ALA A 54 -13.52 4.37 -0.85
C ALA A 54 -12.62 5.40 -1.57
N ALA A 55 -11.57 4.97 -2.28
CA ALA A 55 -10.58 5.85 -2.90
C ALA A 55 -11.17 6.98 -3.76
N PRO A 56 -12.15 6.74 -4.67
CA PRO A 56 -12.74 7.82 -5.46
C PRO A 56 -13.55 8.80 -4.61
N ALA A 57 -14.22 8.33 -3.57
CA ALA A 57 -14.98 9.19 -2.65
C ALA A 57 -14.04 10.04 -1.78
N ILE A 58 -12.97 9.44 -1.24
CA ILE A 58 -11.92 10.14 -0.50
C ILE A 58 -11.25 11.18 -1.38
N GLY A 59 -10.90 10.83 -2.63
CA GLY A 59 -10.28 11.74 -3.59
C GLY A 59 -11.14 12.98 -3.84
N ARG A 60 -12.44 12.79 -4.13
CA ARG A 60 -13.38 13.90 -4.31
C ARG A 60 -13.56 14.78 -3.07
N ALA A 61 -13.64 14.17 -1.90
CA ALA A 61 -13.79 14.93 -0.65
C ALA A 61 -12.51 15.69 -0.26
N ALA A 62 -11.35 15.13 -0.55
CA ALA A 62 -10.06 15.70 -0.20
C ALA A 62 -9.56 16.75 -1.21
N ALA A 63 -9.92 16.64 -2.50
CA ALA A 63 -9.44 17.50 -3.56
C ALA A 63 -9.64 19.01 -3.30
N PRO A 64 -10.80 19.50 -2.79
CA PRO A 64 -10.99 20.92 -2.52
C PRO A 64 -10.08 21.47 -1.42
N ALA A 65 -9.68 20.64 -0.47
CA ALA A 65 -8.79 21.05 0.62
C ALA A 65 -7.30 20.91 0.22
N LEU A 66 -6.95 19.81 -0.42
CA LEU A 66 -5.56 19.52 -0.81
C LEU A 66 -5.13 20.33 -2.03
N GLY A 67 -6.03 20.57 -2.98
CA GLY A 67 -5.73 21.31 -4.20
C GLY A 67 -5.06 22.66 -3.93
N PRO A 68 -5.71 23.62 -3.25
CA PRO A 68 -5.12 24.92 -2.97
C PRO A 68 -3.84 24.85 -2.11
N LEU A 69 -3.78 23.93 -1.16
CA LEU A 69 -2.62 23.76 -0.28
C LEU A 69 -1.37 23.33 -1.04
N PHE A 70 -1.52 22.31 -1.89
CA PHE A 70 -0.38 21.75 -2.63
C PHE A 70 0.03 22.63 -3.81
N THR A 71 -0.93 23.22 -4.51
CA THR A 71 -0.62 24.17 -5.59
C THR A 71 0.08 25.44 -5.08
N ALA A 72 -0.24 25.91 -3.87
CA ALA A 72 0.45 27.05 -3.26
C ALA A 72 1.96 26.82 -3.04
N ILE A 73 2.38 25.57 -2.86
CA ILE A 73 3.80 25.18 -2.72
C ILE A 73 4.38 24.64 -4.04
N GLY A 74 3.65 24.78 -5.15
CA GLY A 74 4.09 24.33 -6.48
C GLY A 74 4.06 22.81 -6.67
N SER A 75 3.38 22.07 -5.79
CA SER A 75 3.27 20.62 -5.83
C SER A 75 1.86 20.18 -6.27
N ASP A 76 1.74 18.88 -6.60
CA ASP A 76 0.47 18.28 -7.01
C ASP A 76 -0.25 17.62 -5.83
N PRO A 77 -1.60 17.75 -5.72
CA PRO A 77 -2.38 17.13 -4.64
C PRO A 77 -2.24 15.61 -4.53
N SER A 78 -1.92 14.91 -5.62
CA SER A 78 -1.69 13.47 -5.63
C SER A 78 -0.56 13.02 -4.70
N VAL A 79 0.39 13.92 -4.42
CA VAL A 79 1.52 13.66 -3.52
C VAL A 79 1.04 13.30 -2.12
N ALA A 80 -0.04 13.93 -1.63
CA ALA A 80 -0.63 13.58 -0.33
C ALA A 80 -1.08 12.12 -0.28
N ALA A 81 -1.72 11.64 -1.35
CA ALA A 81 -2.15 10.25 -1.45
C ALA A 81 -0.95 9.29 -1.46
N GLY A 82 0.04 9.56 -2.30
CA GLY A 82 1.24 8.72 -2.40
C GLY A 82 2.07 8.69 -1.12
N MET A 83 2.12 9.78 -0.35
CA MET A 83 2.83 9.80 0.93
C MET A 83 2.13 9.00 2.03
N ILE A 84 0.80 8.99 2.05
CA ILE A 84 0.02 8.43 3.16
C ILE A 84 -0.37 6.98 2.89
N PHE A 85 -0.75 6.66 1.64
CA PHE A 85 -1.27 5.35 1.28
C PHE A 85 -0.24 4.54 0.50
N GLY A 86 -0.05 3.28 0.90
CA GLY A 86 0.72 2.33 0.11
C GLY A 86 0.08 2.05 -1.24
N ILE A 87 0.87 1.63 -2.21
CA ILE A 87 0.39 1.32 -3.56
C ILE A 87 -0.69 0.24 -3.54
N ASP A 88 -0.52 -0.77 -2.73
CA ASP A 88 -1.42 -1.88 -2.45
C ASP A 88 -2.65 -1.47 -1.63
N SER A 89 -2.57 -0.35 -0.91
CA SER A 89 -3.67 0.21 -0.10
C SER A 89 -4.40 1.36 -0.82
N GLY A 90 -4.40 1.35 -2.14
CA GLY A 90 -5.10 2.34 -2.96
C GLY A 90 -4.32 3.65 -3.20
N GLY A 91 -3.04 3.71 -2.82
CA GLY A 91 -2.21 4.90 -3.03
C GLY A 91 -2.12 5.32 -4.51
N LEU A 92 -1.96 4.36 -5.43
CA LEU A 92 -1.98 4.64 -6.86
C LEU A 92 -3.36 5.15 -7.32
N THR A 93 -4.44 4.48 -6.91
CA THR A 93 -5.81 4.86 -7.29
C THR A 93 -6.16 6.26 -6.81
N LEU A 94 -5.80 6.59 -5.56
CA LEU A 94 -5.99 7.94 -5.00
C LEU A 94 -5.09 8.97 -5.68
N SER A 95 -3.85 8.62 -5.99
CA SER A 95 -2.95 9.52 -6.73
C SER A 95 -3.52 9.86 -8.10
N ILE A 96 -4.04 8.89 -8.83
CA ILE A 96 -4.72 9.11 -10.12
C ILE A 96 -5.95 10.01 -9.95
N ALA A 97 -6.75 9.79 -8.91
CA ALA A 97 -7.97 10.56 -8.66
C ALA A 97 -7.70 12.02 -8.26
N LEU A 98 -6.56 12.32 -7.63
CA LEU A 98 -6.20 13.65 -7.14
C LEU A 98 -5.25 14.42 -8.08
N ALA A 99 -4.58 13.75 -8.99
CA ALA A 99 -3.56 14.34 -9.85
C ALA A 99 -4.15 15.30 -10.89
N ALA A 100 -3.47 16.42 -11.08
CA ALA A 100 -3.76 17.33 -12.17
C ALA A 100 -3.19 16.85 -13.51
N THR A 101 -2.12 16.05 -13.47
CA THR A 101 -1.44 15.52 -14.66
C THR A 101 -1.14 14.03 -14.50
N HIS A 102 -1.03 13.31 -15.63
CA HIS A 102 -0.63 11.90 -15.62
C HIS A 102 0.77 11.70 -15.02
N GLU A 103 1.71 12.61 -15.30
CA GLU A 103 3.05 12.60 -14.73
C GLU A 103 3.02 12.65 -13.21
N ALA A 104 2.27 13.59 -12.62
CA ALA A 104 2.12 13.70 -11.19
C ALA A 104 1.48 12.45 -10.57
N ALA A 105 0.46 11.88 -11.23
CA ALA A 105 -0.17 10.62 -10.81
C ALA A 105 0.84 9.47 -10.73
N MET A 106 1.69 9.33 -11.73
CA MET A 106 2.69 8.25 -11.79
C MET A 106 3.83 8.49 -10.79
N LEU A 107 4.34 9.71 -10.68
CA LEU A 107 5.36 10.05 -9.69
C LEU A 107 4.87 9.78 -8.27
N SER A 108 3.66 10.20 -7.94
CA SER A 108 3.08 9.99 -6.61
C SER A 108 2.67 8.53 -6.38
N GLY A 109 1.95 7.92 -7.32
CA GLY A 109 1.38 6.59 -7.19
C GLY A 109 2.40 5.46 -7.32
N LEU A 110 3.39 5.58 -8.20
CA LEU A 110 4.45 4.57 -8.34
C LEU A 110 5.70 4.92 -7.52
N GLY A 111 6.02 6.18 -7.37
CA GLY A 111 7.18 6.61 -6.59
C GLY A 111 6.90 6.61 -5.09
N LEU A 112 6.06 7.52 -4.64
CA LEU A 112 5.80 7.72 -3.21
C LEU A 112 4.94 6.62 -2.60
N ALA A 113 3.88 6.17 -3.27
CA ALA A 113 3.01 5.14 -2.70
C ALA A 113 3.71 3.78 -2.59
N ALA A 114 4.60 3.43 -3.52
CA ALA A 114 5.40 2.21 -3.43
C ALA A 114 6.53 2.28 -2.39
N SER A 115 6.92 3.47 -1.95
CA SER A 115 8.01 3.69 -0.99
C SER A 115 7.49 4.25 0.33
N MET A 116 7.26 5.56 0.41
CA MET A 116 6.85 6.25 1.63
C MET A 116 5.48 5.79 2.13
N GLY A 117 4.50 5.69 1.24
CA GLY A 117 3.15 5.22 1.55
C GLY A 117 3.15 3.82 2.13
N CYS A 118 3.86 2.87 1.50
CA CYS A 118 3.99 1.50 2.01
C CYS A 118 4.66 1.45 3.39
N VAL A 119 5.68 2.28 3.63
CA VAL A 119 6.33 2.33 4.94
C VAL A 119 5.38 2.87 6.00
N ILE A 120 4.66 3.95 5.71
CA ILE A 120 3.76 4.60 6.68
C ILE A 120 2.52 3.77 6.95
N THR A 121 1.87 3.26 5.91
CA THR A 121 0.59 2.53 6.04
C THR A 121 0.78 1.12 6.56
N TYR A 122 1.85 0.45 6.16
CA TYR A 122 2.02 -0.99 6.39
C TYR A 122 3.27 -1.33 7.19
N ALA A 123 4.47 -1.00 6.70
CA ALA A 123 5.71 -1.48 7.30
C ALA A 123 5.89 -0.98 8.75
N LEU A 124 5.54 0.27 9.01
CA LEU A 124 5.70 0.88 10.32
C LEU A 124 4.76 0.28 11.38
N PRO A 125 3.42 0.22 11.20
CA PRO A 125 2.53 -0.38 12.19
C PRO A 125 2.80 -1.88 12.36
N VAL A 126 3.03 -2.64 11.29
CA VAL A 126 3.28 -4.08 11.36
C VAL A 126 4.60 -4.38 12.05
N SER A 127 5.70 -3.76 11.61
CA SER A 127 7.01 -4.01 12.22
C SER A 127 7.06 -3.67 13.71
N LEU A 128 6.44 -2.56 14.10
CA LEU A 128 6.41 -2.15 15.52
C LEU A 128 5.48 -3.02 16.37
N SER A 129 4.46 -3.64 15.79
CA SER A 129 3.59 -4.58 16.51
C SER A 129 4.25 -5.94 16.72
N MET A 130 5.04 -6.39 15.75
CA MET A 130 5.67 -7.72 15.74
C MET A 130 7.01 -7.77 16.49
N CYS A 131 7.74 -6.66 16.59
CA CYS A 131 9.05 -6.66 17.23
C CYS A 131 8.97 -6.60 18.76
N ALA A 132 9.94 -7.26 19.42
CA ALA A 132 10.09 -7.19 20.86
C ALA A 132 10.29 -5.73 21.34
N PRO A 133 9.78 -5.34 22.52
CA PRO A 133 9.86 -3.96 23.01
C PRO A 133 11.29 -3.38 22.99
N ARG A 134 12.27 -4.19 23.32
CA ARG A 134 13.70 -3.80 23.32
C ARG A 134 14.25 -3.49 21.93
N SER A 135 13.66 -4.07 20.87
CA SER A 135 14.11 -3.89 19.47
C SER A 135 13.42 -2.73 18.76
N ARG A 136 12.30 -2.23 19.32
CA ARG A 136 11.52 -1.12 18.72
C ARG A 136 12.36 0.11 18.40
N PRO A 137 13.32 0.56 19.26
CA PRO A 137 14.15 1.71 18.94
C PRO A 137 15.00 1.53 17.68
N ALA A 138 15.58 0.35 17.51
CA ALA A 138 16.39 0.06 16.32
C ALA A 138 15.54 -0.03 15.05
N VAL A 139 14.37 -0.70 15.13
CA VAL A 139 13.41 -0.78 14.03
C VAL A 139 12.89 0.61 13.65
N ALA A 140 12.54 1.44 14.64
CA ALA A 140 12.06 2.79 14.39
C ALA A 140 13.12 3.67 13.69
N LYS A 141 14.40 3.55 14.06
CA LYS A 141 15.50 4.25 13.38
C LYS A 141 15.67 3.81 11.93
N GLY A 142 15.57 2.51 11.67
CA GLY A 142 15.62 1.98 10.30
C GLY A 142 14.46 2.49 9.45
N LEU A 143 13.24 2.47 10.00
CA LEU A 143 12.04 3.00 9.33
C LEU A 143 12.15 4.52 9.10
N ALA A 144 12.72 5.27 10.06
CA ALA A 144 12.97 6.70 9.89
C ALA A 144 13.90 6.99 8.71
N ALA A 145 15.00 6.24 8.61
CA ALA A 145 15.91 6.35 7.48
C ALA A 145 15.22 5.99 6.16
N GLY A 146 14.38 4.95 6.17
CA GLY A 146 13.56 4.57 5.01
C GLY A 146 12.58 5.66 4.58
N ILE A 147 11.86 6.27 5.53
CA ILE A 147 10.94 7.38 5.25
C ILE A 147 11.69 8.61 4.71
N ALA A 148 12.85 8.93 5.28
CA ALA A 148 13.66 10.06 4.82
C ALA A 148 14.22 9.85 3.39
N ALA A 149 14.57 8.62 3.05
CA ALA A 149 15.08 8.26 1.72
C ALA A 149 13.96 8.04 0.68
N ALA A 150 12.73 7.74 1.11
CA ALA A 150 11.62 7.40 0.23
C ALA A 150 11.36 8.40 -0.90
N PRO A 151 11.42 9.74 -0.70
CA PRO A 151 11.21 10.70 -1.78
C PRO A 151 12.20 10.60 -2.94
N VAL A 152 13.37 9.97 -2.72
CA VAL A 152 14.34 9.71 -3.79
C VAL A 152 13.77 8.80 -4.89
N SER A 153 12.78 7.97 -4.55
CA SER A 153 12.07 7.12 -5.51
C SER A 153 11.42 7.90 -6.65
N LEU A 154 11.04 9.16 -6.43
CA LEU A 154 10.51 10.05 -7.47
C LEU A 154 11.48 10.22 -8.64
N PHE A 155 12.77 10.36 -8.34
CA PHE A 155 13.80 10.47 -9.38
C PHE A 155 13.97 9.17 -10.15
N GLY A 156 13.82 8.02 -9.49
CA GLY A 156 13.83 6.71 -10.15
C GLY A 156 12.68 6.57 -11.14
N VAL A 157 11.46 6.91 -10.72
CA VAL A 157 10.28 6.90 -11.61
C VAL A 157 10.44 7.88 -12.76
N ALA A 158 10.90 9.11 -12.49
CA ALA A 158 11.12 10.12 -13.51
C ALA A 158 12.14 9.65 -14.56
N ALA A 159 13.25 9.07 -14.13
CA ALA A 159 14.31 8.58 -15.02
C ALA A 159 13.82 7.44 -15.94
N VAL A 160 13.04 6.49 -15.39
CA VAL A 160 12.52 5.34 -16.16
C VAL A 160 11.39 5.74 -17.09
N SER A 161 10.55 6.69 -16.69
CA SER A 161 9.38 7.14 -17.46
C SER A 161 9.68 8.30 -18.41
N GLY A 162 10.91 8.82 -18.42
CA GLY A 162 11.29 9.97 -19.25
C GLY A 162 10.70 11.30 -18.79
N TYR A 163 10.29 11.40 -17.51
CA TYR A 163 9.79 12.64 -16.93
C TYR A 163 10.91 13.58 -16.51
N SER A 164 10.57 14.86 -16.33
CA SER A 164 11.52 15.88 -15.90
C SER A 164 11.99 15.64 -14.46
N LEU A 165 13.30 15.57 -14.23
CA LEU A 165 13.87 15.47 -12.89
C LEU A 165 13.57 16.72 -12.04
N SER A 166 13.52 17.89 -12.65
CA SER A 166 13.12 19.13 -11.96
C SER A 166 11.64 19.10 -11.57
N GLY A 167 10.77 18.58 -12.44
CA GLY A 167 9.36 18.34 -12.14
C GLY A 167 9.18 17.37 -10.98
N ALA A 168 9.92 16.25 -10.99
CA ALA A 168 9.90 15.27 -9.90
C ALA A 168 10.36 15.87 -8.56
N PHE A 169 11.38 16.76 -8.57
CA PHE A 169 11.83 17.45 -7.36
C PHE A 169 10.76 18.40 -6.82
N ILE A 170 10.17 19.25 -7.68
CA ILE A 170 9.13 20.20 -7.28
C ILE A 170 7.90 19.46 -6.75
N THR A 171 7.44 18.45 -7.47
CA THR A 171 6.34 17.58 -7.01
C THR A 171 6.67 16.93 -5.67
N GLY A 172 7.91 16.55 -5.45
CA GLY A 172 8.38 15.87 -4.23
C GLY A 172 8.63 16.77 -3.02
N ILE A 173 8.64 18.09 -3.15
CA ILE A 173 8.96 19.00 -2.03
C ILE A 173 8.20 18.66 -0.74
N PRO A 174 6.87 18.45 -0.74
CA PRO A 174 6.14 18.08 0.48
C PRO A 174 6.62 16.75 1.08
N ALA A 175 6.93 15.79 0.22
CA ALA A 175 7.42 14.48 0.67
C ALA A 175 8.81 14.59 1.31
N PHE A 176 9.71 15.39 0.76
CA PHE A 176 11.02 15.67 1.36
C PHE A 176 10.88 16.38 2.70
N LEU A 177 9.98 17.36 2.81
CA LEU A 177 9.74 18.09 4.07
C LEU A 177 9.15 17.17 5.14
N ILE A 178 8.11 16.40 4.82
CA ILE A 178 7.44 15.51 5.77
C ILE A 178 8.35 14.33 6.12
N GLY A 179 9.02 13.74 5.14
CA GLY A 179 9.99 12.69 5.38
C GLY A 179 11.14 13.13 6.29
N GLY A 180 11.70 14.31 6.04
CA GLY A 180 12.73 14.93 6.87
C GLY A 180 12.25 15.24 8.29
N LEU A 181 11.03 15.80 8.42
CA LEU A 181 10.41 16.06 9.73
C LEU A 181 10.16 14.75 10.50
N MET A 182 9.62 13.73 9.83
CA MET A 182 9.39 12.42 10.45
C MET A 182 10.71 11.79 10.91
N ALA A 183 11.74 11.82 10.07
CA ALA A 183 13.06 11.33 10.44
C ALA A 183 13.62 12.09 11.65
N PHE A 184 13.51 13.42 11.68
CA PHE A 184 13.94 14.25 12.81
C PHE A 184 13.18 13.90 14.09
N LEU A 185 11.85 13.73 14.03
CA LEU A 185 11.03 13.35 15.18
C LEU A 185 11.40 11.95 15.70
N LEU A 186 11.64 10.99 14.80
CA LEU A 186 12.04 9.63 15.18
C LEU A 186 13.43 9.59 15.82
N ILE A 187 14.33 10.52 15.49
CA ILE A 187 15.64 10.62 16.09
C ILE A 187 15.57 11.33 17.45
N THR A 188 14.82 12.44 17.55
CA THR A 188 14.82 13.31 18.74
C THR A 188 13.77 12.94 19.78
N ARG A 189 12.59 12.48 19.34
CA ARG A 189 11.42 12.13 20.17
C ARG A 189 10.83 10.78 19.80
N GLN A 190 11.67 9.77 19.75
CA GLN A 190 11.36 8.44 19.23
C GLN A 190 10.06 7.84 19.79
N ASP A 191 9.88 7.87 21.13
CA ASP A 191 8.69 7.26 21.74
C ASP A 191 7.38 7.97 21.37
N ALA A 192 7.43 9.29 21.23
CA ALA A 192 6.25 10.05 20.80
C ALA A 192 5.92 9.79 19.33
N ALA A 193 6.94 9.78 18.47
CA ALA A 193 6.78 9.47 17.05
C ALA A 193 6.24 8.03 16.84
N VAL A 194 6.80 7.05 17.55
CA VAL A 194 6.34 5.65 17.48
C VAL A 194 4.89 5.53 17.94
N ARG A 195 4.51 6.15 19.07
CA ARG A 195 3.10 6.15 19.51
C ARG A 195 2.17 6.80 18.50
N GLY A 196 2.58 7.93 17.91
CA GLY A 196 1.84 8.60 16.86
C GLY A 196 1.63 7.71 15.63
N CYS A 197 2.69 7.06 15.16
CA CYS A 197 2.62 6.15 14.04
C CYS A 197 1.74 4.92 14.31
N VAL A 198 1.83 4.32 15.51
CA VAL A 198 0.98 3.19 15.91
C VAL A 198 -0.49 3.62 16.00
N LEU A 199 -0.76 4.81 16.55
CA LEU A 199 -2.12 5.34 16.61
C LEU A 199 -2.66 5.60 15.19
N PHE A 200 -1.86 6.23 14.33
CA PHE A 200 -2.21 6.47 12.94
C PHE A 200 -2.53 5.15 12.21
N GLY A 201 -1.67 4.13 12.32
CA GLY A 201 -1.91 2.81 11.72
C GLY A 201 -3.20 2.15 12.21
N LYS A 202 -3.52 2.26 13.51
CA LYS A 202 -4.79 1.77 14.06
C LYS A 202 -6.00 2.50 13.51
N LEU A 203 -5.93 3.82 13.38
CA LEU A 203 -7.01 4.64 12.81
C LEU A 203 -7.24 4.32 11.34
N MET A 204 -6.15 4.16 10.57
CA MET A 204 -6.20 3.76 9.16
C MET A 204 -6.85 2.37 9.00
N MET A 205 -6.41 1.39 9.80
CA MET A 205 -6.99 0.05 9.77
C MET A 205 -8.49 0.08 10.12
N ALA A 206 -8.89 0.83 11.14
CA ALA A 206 -10.28 0.99 11.50
C ALA A 206 -11.10 1.62 10.34
N ALA A 207 -10.57 2.66 9.70
CA ALA A 207 -11.20 3.28 8.54
C ALA A 207 -11.37 2.30 7.37
N PHE A 208 -10.33 1.50 7.06
CA PHE A 208 -10.39 0.51 5.98
C PHE A 208 -11.47 -0.56 6.24
N VAL A 209 -11.54 -1.06 7.47
CA VAL A 209 -12.58 -2.04 7.85
C VAL A 209 -13.99 -1.42 7.78
N LEU A 210 -14.15 -0.17 8.19
CA LEU A 210 -15.44 0.53 8.08
C LEU A 210 -15.84 0.78 6.62
N PHE A 211 -14.89 1.16 5.75
CA PHE A 211 -15.14 1.30 4.32
C PHE A 211 -15.50 -0.03 3.67
N LEU A 212 -14.83 -1.13 4.06
CA LEU A 212 -15.19 -2.47 3.60
C LEU A 212 -16.62 -2.83 4.00
N ALA A 213 -16.99 -2.59 5.26
CA ALA A 213 -18.35 -2.85 5.73
C ALA A 213 -19.39 -2.00 5.00
N ALA A 214 -19.11 -0.71 4.78
CA ALA A 214 -19.97 0.18 4.00
C ALA A 214 -20.14 -0.32 2.57
N ALA A 215 -19.04 -0.68 1.88
CA ALA A 215 -19.08 -1.21 0.51
C ALA A 215 -19.86 -2.51 0.41
N ALA A 216 -19.76 -3.40 1.41
CA ALA A 216 -20.52 -4.64 1.46
C ALA A 216 -22.03 -4.38 1.64
N ILE A 217 -22.40 -3.45 2.53
CA ILE A 217 -23.80 -3.05 2.74
C ILE A 217 -24.38 -2.42 1.47
N GLU A 218 -23.64 -1.49 0.84
CA GLU A 218 -24.07 -0.89 -0.44
C GLU A 218 -24.35 -1.94 -1.50
N HIS A 219 -23.47 -2.95 -1.58
CA HIS A 219 -23.60 -4.01 -2.56
C HIS A 219 -24.82 -4.92 -2.31
N TRP A 220 -25.03 -5.35 -1.05
CA TRP A 220 -26.09 -6.30 -0.73
C TRP A 220 -27.49 -5.68 -0.68
N PHE A 221 -27.57 -4.43 -0.28
CA PHE A 221 -28.87 -3.75 -0.11
C PHE A 221 -29.17 -2.71 -1.19
N ALA A 222 -28.28 -2.55 -2.18
CA ALA A 222 -28.38 -1.53 -3.23
C ALA A 222 -28.60 -0.11 -2.66
N LEU A 223 -28.00 0.19 -1.50
CA LEU A 223 -28.05 1.48 -0.84
C LEU A 223 -26.78 2.28 -1.16
N THR A 224 -26.85 3.58 -1.12
CA THR A 224 -25.67 4.45 -1.22
C THR A 224 -25.42 5.07 0.14
N LEU A 225 -24.43 4.56 0.87
CA LEU A 225 -24.02 5.08 2.17
C LEU A 225 -23.00 6.21 2.01
N ILE A 226 -22.04 6.00 1.12
CA ILE A 226 -20.97 6.97 0.84
C ILE A 226 -21.02 7.32 -0.64
N PRO A 227 -21.51 8.51 -1.02
CA PRO A 227 -21.62 8.89 -2.42
C PRO A 227 -20.27 8.80 -3.15
N GLY A 228 -20.25 7.99 -4.21
CA GLY A 228 -19.10 7.87 -5.08
C GLY A 228 -18.07 6.84 -4.69
N MET A 229 -18.40 5.87 -3.86
CA MET A 229 -17.61 4.64 -3.73
C MET A 229 -17.68 3.80 -4.99
N ASP A 230 -16.61 3.08 -5.27
CA ASP A 230 -16.58 2.06 -6.32
C ASP A 230 -17.27 0.76 -5.86
N PRO A 231 -17.91 0.02 -6.78
CA PRO A 231 -18.57 -1.24 -6.46
C PRO A 231 -17.58 -2.28 -5.92
N ILE A 232 -17.94 -2.94 -4.81
CA ILE A 232 -17.11 -3.95 -4.16
C ILE A 232 -16.78 -5.16 -5.06
N GLY A 233 -17.68 -5.53 -5.99
CA GLY A 233 -17.50 -6.69 -6.85
C GLY A 233 -16.21 -6.65 -7.65
N LYS A 234 -15.90 -5.50 -8.24
CA LYS A 234 -14.66 -5.29 -9.00
C LYS A 234 -13.40 -5.45 -8.12
N GLN A 235 -13.46 -4.98 -6.89
CA GLN A 235 -12.33 -5.04 -5.96
C GLN A 235 -12.12 -6.46 -5.42
N LEU A 236 -13.20 -7.22 -5.23
CA LEU A 236 -13.15 -8.64 -4.85
C LEU A 236 -12.55 -9.51 -5.95
N GLU A 237 -12.78 -9.20 -7.22
CA GLU A 237 -12.16 -9.88 -8.35
C GLU A 237 -10.62 -9.73 -8.29
N ILE A 238 -10.13 -8.50 -8.13
CA ILE A 238 -8.69 -8.22 -7.98
C ILE A 238 -8.10 -8.98 -6.79
N VAL A 239 -8.77 -8.96 -5.65
CA VAL A 239 -8.33 -9.68 -4.44
C VAL A 239 -8.35 -11.19 -4.66
N GLY A 240 -9.33 -11.72 -5.39
CA GLY A 240 -9.38 -13.13 -5.77
C GLY A 240 -8.17 -13.56 -6.61
N GLU A 241 -7.80 -12.76 -7.61
CA GLU A 241 -6.59 -13.00 -8.41
C GLU A 241 -5.32 -12.98 -7.55
N MET A 242 -5.19 -12.01 -6.64
CA MET A 242 -4.07 -11.93 -5.71
C MET A 242 -3.99 -13.16 -4.80
N ALA A 243 -5.12 -13.72 -4.35
CA ALA A 243 -5.16 -14.95 -3.55
C ALA A 243 -4.55 -16.12 -4.29
N VAL A 244 -4.93 -16.29 -5.54
CA VAL A 244 -4.40 -17.34 -6.41
C VAL A 244 -2.89 -17.16 -6.61
N MET A 245 -2.43 -15.94 -6.87
CA MET A 245 -1.01 -15.64 -7.03
C MET A 245 -0.21 -15.92 -5.76
N LEU A 246 -0.69 -15.54 -4.58
CA LEU A 246 -0.02 -15.80 -3.30
C LEU A 246 0.07 -17.29 -2.98
N SER A 247 -0.95 -18.07 -3.35
CA SER A 247 -0.93 -19.52 -3.16
C SER A 247 0.18 -20.22 -3.98
N GLY A 248 0.67 -19.58 -5.03
CA GLY A 248 1.82 -20.02 -5.81
C GLY A 248 3.15 -19.40 -5.34
N ALA A 249 3.11 -18.14 -4.91
CA ALA A 249 4.30 -17.41 -4.47
C ALA A 249 4.94 -18.02 -3.21
N PHE A 250 4.13 -18.41 -2.22
CA PHE A 250 4.62 -18.99 -0.98
C PHE A 250 5.37 -20.32 -1.18
N PRO A 251 4.82 -21.31 -1.90
CA PRO A 251 5.56 -22.52 -2.26
C PRO A 251 6.83 -22.23 -3.08
N MET A 252 6.79 -21.24 -3.99
CA MET A 252 7.95 -20.83 -4.79
C MET A 252 9.07 -20.28 -3.91
N VAL A 253 8.77 -19.43 -2.94
CA VAL A 253 9.74 -18.87 -1.98
C VAL A 253 10.35 -19.98 -1.11
N LYS A 254 9.57 -20.99 -0.72
CA LYS A 254 10.09 -22.13 0.04
C LYS A 254 11.09 -22.95 -0.77
N PHE A 255 10.91 -23.02 -2.09
CA PHE A 255 11.82 -23.75 -2.98
C PHE A 255 13.15 -23.02 -3.19
N ALA A 256 13.15 -21.68 -3.21
CA ALA A 256 14.32 -20.83 -3.45
C ALA A 256 15.25 -20.77 -2.23
#